data_fc1e993e9f60fabb161f251d7d9aabea
#
_entry.id   fc1e993e9f60fabb161f251d7d9aabea
#
_cell.length_a   1.000
_cell.length_b   1.000
_cell.length_c   1.000
_cell.angle_alpha   90.00
_cell.angle_beta   90.00
_cell.angle_gamma   90.00
#
_symmetry.space_group_name_H-M   'P 1'
#
loop_
_entity.id
_entity.type
_entity.pdbx_description
1 polymer ?
#
loop_
_entity_poly.entity_id
_entity_poly.type
_entity_poly.pdbx_seq_one_letter_code
_entity_poly.pdbx_strand_id
1 'polypeptide(L)'
;MMGHRIARADLDALAAKRLRAGHLIETTHQVDLDLAALHQAAADAVAAHPAILVEYKPHGVALHYRADPALRPVVEDVTARLAEGHPGMMLQPAKMAVELRPAGTGKDGALDRLMGMAPFAGRVPVYAGDDLTDEVAMARAQALGGQGIKIGAGDTVAHHRLPDPAALAHWLDEALKGLR
;
A
#
# COMPACT_ATOMS: atom_id res chain seq x y z
N MET A 1 3.59 23.53 -20.86
CA MET A 1 3.12 22.57 -19.83
C MET A 1 1.62 22.41 -19.98
N MET A 2 1.14 21.32 -20.61
CA MET A 2 -0.29 21.03 -20.69
C MET A 2 -0.70 20.35 -19.37
N GLY A 3 -1.37 21.10 -18.50
CA GLY A 3 -1.99 20.52 -17.31
C GLY A 3 -3.12 19.59 -17.74
N HIS A 4 -2.99 18.31 -17.46
CA HIS A 4 -4.08 17.37 -17.67
C HIS A 4 -5.21 17.71 -16.70
N ARG A 5 -6.32 18.23 -17.22
CA ARG A 5 -7.53 18.52 -16.44
C ARG A 5 -8.25 17.24 -16.10
N ILE A 6 -8.51 17.00 -14.82
CA ILE A 6 -9.47 15.96 -14.42
C ILE A 6 -10.85 16.38 -14.90
N ALA A 7 -11.54 15.55 -15.68
CA ALA A 7 -12.86 15.89 -16.19
C ALA A 7 -13.87 15.93 -15.02
N ARG A 8 -14.81 16.92 -15.05
CA ARG A 8 -15.84 17.08 -14.00
C ARG A 8 -16.70 15.82 -13.82
N ALA A 9 -17.03 15.15 -14.93
CA ALA A 9 -17.76 13.88 -14.89
C ALA A 9 -17.04 12.81 -14.05
N ASP A 10 -15.73 12.89 -13.91
CA ASP A 10 -14.91 11.95 -13.15
C ASP A 10 -15.01 12.22 -11.66
N LEU A 11 -15.09 13.49 -11.28
CA LEU A 11 -15.27 13.94 -9.90
C LEU A 11 -16.71 13.74 -9.45
N ASP A 12 -17.68 14.00 -10.32
CA ASP A 12 -19.10 13.77 -10.04
C ASP A 12 -19.39 12.25 -9.92
N ALA A 13 -18.73 11.40 -10.71
CA ALA A 13 -18.81 9.95 -10.59
C ALA A 13 -18.15 9.44 -9.28
N LEU A 14 -17.07 10.07 -8.83
CA LEU A 14 -16.44 9.80 -7.53
C LEU A 14 -17.32 10.27 -6.35
N ALA A 15 -17.96 11.43 -6.49
CA ALA A 15 -18.85 11.99 -5.47
C ALA A 15 -20.19 11.25 -5.39
N ALA A 16 -20.76 10.83 -6.53
CA ALA A 16 -22.03 10.10 -6.61
C ALA A 16 -21.88 8.63 -6.16
N LYS A 17 -20.76 8.00 -6.44
CA LYS A 17 -20.37 6.77 -5.78
C LYS A 17 -19.59 7.14 -4.50
N ARG A 18 -20.29 7.35 -3.41
CA ARG A 18 -19.73 7.08 -2.08
C ARG A 18 -19.33 5.61 -2.07
N LEU A 19 -18.17 5.32 -2.64
CA LEU A 19 -17.49 4.07 -2.49
C LEU A 19 -17.38 3.84 -0.99
N ARG A 20 -18.19 2.92 -0.48
CA ARG A 20 -17.99 2.40 0.85
C ARG A 20 -16.62 1.73 0.79
N ALA A 21 -15.60 2.45 1.24
CA ALA A 21 -14.20 2.02 1.17
C ALA A 21 -14.02 0.59 1.71
N GLY A 22 -14.84 0.15 2.68
CA GLY A 22 -14.85 -1.20 3.20
C GLY A 22 -15.17 -2.30 2.17
N HIS A 23 -16.04 -2.07 1.19
CA HIS A 23 -16.44 -3.11 0.24
C HIS A 23 -15.43 -3.39 -0.88
N LEU A 24 -14.59 -2.43 -1.22
CA LEU A 24 -13.52 -2.62 -2.23
C LEU A 24 -12.31 -3.36 -1.65
N ILE A 25 -12.08 -3.26 -0.35
CA ILE A 25 -10.94 -3.91 0.31
C ILE A 25 -11.19 -5.41 0.49
N GLU A 26 -12.43 -5.84 0.74
CA GLU A 26 -12.75 -7.25 0.97
C GLU A 26 -12.73 -8.12 -0.29
N THR A 27 -12.91 -7.55 -1.48
CA THR A 27 -12.99 -8.34 -2.74
C THR A 27 -11.66 -8.48 -3.47
N THR A 28 -10.57 -7.86 -3.01
CA THR A 28 -9.35 -7.75 -3.80
C THR A 28 -8.25 -8.77 -3.47
N HIS A 29 -8.37 -9.57 -2.42
CA HIS A 29 -7.38 -10.58 -2.06
C HIS A 29 -8.03 -11.87 -1.59
N GLN A 30 -8.45 -12.70 -2.55
CA GLN A 30 -8.46 -14.15 -2.32
C GLN A 30 -7.09 -14.69 -2.80
N VAL A 31 -6.07 -14.54 -1.96
CA VAL A 31 -5.02 -15.54 -1.93
C VAL A 31 -5.68 -16.72 -1.21
N ASP A 32 -5.69 -17.88 -1.83
CA ASP A 32 -6.11 -19.12 -1.18
C ASP A 32 -5.01 -19.50 -0.16
N LEU A 33 -4.97 -18.75 0.93
CA LEU A 33 -3.96 -18.79 1.97
C LEU A 33 -4.59 -19.40 3.21
N ASP A 34 -4.09 -20.57 3.62
CA ASP A 34 -4.38 -21.11 4.94
C ASP A 34 -3.67 -20.26 6.00
N LEU A 35 -4.32 -19.18 6.42
CA LEU A 35 -3.80 -18.29 7.46
C LEU A 35 -3.56 -19.00 8.78
N ALA A 36 -4.36 -19.99 9.13
CA ALA A 36 -4.19 -20.72 10.37
C ALA A 36 -2.90 -21.57 10.33
N ALA A 37 -2.64 -22.24 9.21
CA ALA A 37 -1.39 -22.96 8.99
C ALA A 37 -0.18 -22.03 8.99
N LEU A 38 -0.26 -20.86 8.32
CA LEU A 38 0.81 -19.86 8.33
C LEU A 38 1.10 -19.33 9.75
N HIS A 39 0.06 -19.01 10.51
CA HIS A 39 0.19 -18.50 11.87
C HIS A 39 0.83 -19.56 12.80
N GLN A 40 0.41 -20.82 12.67
CA GLN A 40 1.00 -21.93 13.44
C GLN A 40 2.46 -22.14 13.05
N ALA A 41 2.78 -22.19 11.77
CA ALA A 41 4.15 -22.36 11.29
C ALA A 41 5.08 -21.20 11.77
N ALA A 42 4.58 -19.98 11.79
CA ALA A 42 5.33 -18.83 12.31
C ALA A 42 5.60 -18.97 13.82
N ALA A 43 4.59 -19.36 14.60
CA ALA A 43 4.75 -19.57 16.04
C ALA A 43 5.74 -20.69 16.35
N ASP A 44 5.64 -21.83 15.65
CA ASP A 44 6.52 -22.99 15.83
C ASP A 44 7.98 -22.64 15.47
N ALA A 45 8.17 -21.89 14.38
CA ALA A 45 9.51 -21.52 13.89
C ALA A 45 10.28 -20.62 14.86
N VAL A 46 9.60 -19.85 15.71
CA VAL A 46 10.24 -18.96 16.69
C VAL A 46 10.07 -19.43 18.14
N ALA A 47 9.55 -20.63 18.38
CA ALA A 47 9.26 -21.15 19.72
C ALA A 47 10.50 -21.18 20.64
N ALA A 48 11.70 -21.37 20.07
CA ALA A 48 12.96 -21.32 20.80
C ALA A 48 13.43 -19.90 21.16
N HIS A 49 12.76 -18.86 20.67
CA HIS A 49 13.14 -17.45 20.80
C HIS A 49 12.01 -16.61 21.41
N PRO A 50 11.75 -16.71 22.74
CA PRO A 50 10.59 -16.05 23.38
C PRO A 50 10.64 -14.51 23.34
N ALA A 51 11.77 -13.93 22.97
CA ALA A 51 11.90 -12.49 22.74
C ALA A 51 11.37 -12.04 21.36
N ILE A 52 11.05 -12.98 20.45
CA ILE A 52 10.40 -12.67 19.19
C ILE A 52 8.88 -12.67 19.41
N LEU A 53 8.24 -11.51 19.17
CA LEU A 53 6.80 -11.39 19.21
C LEU A 53 6.21 -11.75 17.84
N VAL A 54 5.29 -12.71 17.82
CA VAL A 54 4.48 -13.03 16.63
C VAL A 54 3.21 -12.20 16.65
N GLU A 55 3.03 -11.33 15.66
CA GLU A 55 1.81 -10.57 15.44
C GLU A 55 0.98 -11.22 14.32
N TYR A 56 -0.17 -11.76 14.68
CA TYR A 56 -1.11 -12.38 13.73
C TYR A 56 -1.93 -11.30 13.03
N LYS A 57 -1.82 -11.25 11.69
CA LYS A 57 -2.53 -10.26 10.87
C LYS A 57 -3.65 -10.92 10.07
N PRO A 58 -4.70 -10.17 9.68
CA PRO A 58 -5.81 -10.71 8.89
C PRO A 58 -5.41 -11.30 7.53
N HIS A 59 -4.20 -10.95 7.04
CA HIS A 59 -3.73 -11.36 5.72
C HIS A 59 -2.27 -11.83 5.72
N GLY A 60 -1.69 -12.11 6.91
CA GLY A 60 -0.29 -12.49 7.01
C GLY A 60 0.19 -12.60 8.45
N VAL A 61 1.48 -12.44 8.67
CA VAL A 61 2.11 -12.47 9.99
C VAL A 61 3.29 -11.51 10.04
N ALA A 62 3.54 -10.88 11.20
CA ALA A 62 4.75 -10.12 11.42
C ALA A 62 5.54 -10.68 12.61
N LEU A 63 6.86 -10.81 12.45
CA LEU A 63 7.78 -11.21 13.48
C LEU A 63 8.59 -10.01 13.96
N HIS A 64 8.44 -9.65 15.24
CA HIS A 64 9.09 -8.49 15.84
C HIS A 64 10.29 -8.94 16.69
N TYR A 65 11.44 -8.30 16.48
CA TYR A 65 12.68 -8.53 17.25
C TYR A 65 13.07 -7.32 18.12
N ARG A 66 12.08 -6.45 18.43
CA ARG A 66 12.34 -5.23 19.21
C ARG A 66 12.85 -5.50 20.62
N ALA A 67 12.41 -6.60 21.24
CA ALA A 67 12.84 -6.97 22.60
C ALA A 67 14.32 -7.44 22.64
N ASP A 68 14.80 -8.01 21.53
CA ASP A 68 16.20 -8.39 21.35
C ASP A 68 16.63 -8.14 19.88
N PRO A 69 17.28 -7.00 19.60
CA PRO A 69 17.74 -6.67 18.24
C PRO A 69 18.74 -7.66 17.62
N ALA A 70 19.45 -8.45 18.45
CA ALA A 70 20.38 -9.47 17.95
C ALA A 70 19.66 -10.62 17.23
N LEU A 71 18.36 -10.78 17.45
CA LEU A 71 17.52 -11.80 16.78
C LEU A 71 17.07 -11.39 15.36
N ARG A 72 17.49 -10.23 14.87
CA ARG A 72 17.18 -9.80 13.50
C ARG A 72 17.52 -10.86 12.45
N PRO A 73 18.72 -11.48 12.43
CA PRO A 73 19.04 -12.51 11.42
C PRO A 73 18.13 -13.75 11.52
N VAL A 74 17.73 -14.12 12.75
CA VAL A 74 16.80 -15.24 12.96
C VAL A 74 15.44 -14.92 12.37
N VAL A 75 14.91 -13.72 12.59
CA VAL A 75 13.63 -13.28 12.04
C VAL A 75 13.67 -13.21 10.52
N GLU A 76 14.75 -12.68 9.94
CA GLU A 76 14.92 -12.60 8.49
C GLU A 76 14.98 -14.01 7.85
N ASP A 77 15.68 -14.96 8.44
CA ASP A 77 15.76 -16.34 7.97
C ASP A 77 14.41 -17.09 8.10
N VAL A 78 13.77 -16.98 9.26
CA VAL A 78 12.45 -17.63 9.48
C VAL A 78 11.42 -17.09 8.50
N THR A 79 11.32 -15.77 8.34
CA THR A 79 10.34 -15.18 7.42
C THR A 79 10.62 -15.53 5.96
N ALA A 80 11.89 -15.65 5.56
CA ALA A 80 12.27 -16.10 4.22
C ALA A 80 11.78 -17.53 3.95
N ARG A 81 12.03 -18.46 4.89
CA ARG A 81 11.54 -19.87 4.77
C ARG A 81 10.02 -19.94 4.73
N LEU A 82 9.33 -19.13 5.54
CA LEU A 82 7.87 -19.07 5.50
C LEU A 82 7.36 -18.58 4.13
N ALA A 83 8.04 -17.60 3.53
CA ALA A 83 7.68 -17.09 2.21
C ALA A 83 7.87 -18.14 1.11
N GLU A 84 8.94 -18.92 1.17
CA GLU A 84 9.18 -20.04 0.23
C GLU A 84 8.05 -21.08 0.25
N GLY A 85 7.51 -21.35 1.45
CA GLY A 85 6.39 -22.29 1.64
C GLY A 85 5.02 -21.71 1.23
N HIS A 86 4.92 -20.42 0.95
CA HIS A 86 3.64 -19.75 0.68
C HIS A 86 3.72 -18.89 -0.60
N PRO A 87 3.59 -19.50 -1.79
CA PRO A 87 3.61 -18.80 -3.08
C PRO A 87 2.60 -17.65 -3.10
N GLY A 88 3.00 -16.49 -3.60
CA GLY A 88 2.15 -15.29 -3.62
C GLY A 88 2.26 -14.41 -2.37
N MET A 89 3.05 -14.82 -1.38
CA MET A 89 3.44 -13.96 -0.26
C MET A 89 4.75 -13.23 -0.55
N MET A 90 4.93 -12.06 0.08
CA MET A 90 6.16 -11.27 0.01
C MET A 90 6.60 -10.80 1.40
N LEU A 91 7.90 -10.61 1.54
CA LEU A 91 8.49 -10.02 2.74
C LEU A 91 8.46 -8.50 2.64
N GLN A 92 8.02 -7.87 3.71
CA GLN A 92 8.13 -6.42 3.89
C GLN A 92 8.91 -6.10 5.17
N PRO A 93 10.12 -5.54 5.05
CA PRO A 93 10.83 -4.99 6.20
C PRO A 93 10.02 -3.88 6.87
N ALA A 94 10.00 -3.89 8.20
CA ALA A 94 9.36 -2.88 9.02
C ALA A 94 10.30 -2.44 10.17
N LYS A 95 9.87 -1.47 10.98
CA LYS A 95 10.69 -1.00 12.11
C LYS A 95 10.81 -2.08 13.20
N MET A 96 11.98 -2.71 13.27
CA MET A 96 12.29 -3.83 14.21
C MET A 96 11.37 -5.04 14.02
N ALA A 97 10.95 -5.32 12.77
CA ALA A 97 10.12 -6.46 12.40
C ALA A 97 10.30 -6.80 10.91
N VAL A 98 9.88 -8.01 10.54
CA VAL A 98 9.63 -8.41 9.15
C VAL A 98 8.20 -8.91 9.06
N GLU A 99 7.45 -8.41 8.09
CA GLU A 99 6.09 -8.82 7.80
C GLU A 99 6.06 -9.73 6.57
N LEU A 100 5.36 -10.85 6.66
CA LEU A 100 5.00 -11.70 5.56
C LEU A 100 3.54 -11.42 5.20
N ARG A 101 3.30 -10.94 3.98
CA ARG A 101 1.98 -10.53 3.49
C ARG A 101 1.78 -10.89 2.02
N PRO A 102 0.54 -10.95 1.52
CA PRO A 102 0.30 -11.22 0.11
C PRO A 102 1.00 -10.20 -0.80
N ALA A 103 1.62 -10.69 -1.87
CA ALA A 103 2.21 -9.84 -2.90
C ALA A 103 1.12 -8.99 -3.59
N GLY A 104 1.47 -7.80 -4.06
CA GLY A 104 0.52 -6.89 -4.70
C GLY A 104 -0.52 -6.26 -3.76
N THR A 105 -0.38 -6.43 -2.42
CA THR A 105 -1.22 -5.75 -1.43
C THR A 105 -0.75 -4.33 -1.11
N GLY A 106 0.32 -3.88 -1.76
CA GLY A 106 0.80 -2.51 -1.65
C GLY A 106 -0.17 -1.50 -2.24
N LYS A 107 0.06 -0.22 -1.94
CA LYS A 107 -0.72 0.90 -2.48
C LYS A 107 -0.60 1.00 -4.01
N ASP A 108 0.53 0.55 -4.58
CA ASP A 108 0.76 0.39 -6.02
C ASP A 108 -0.13 -0.69 -6.63
N GLY A 109 -0.20 -1.88 -6.02
CA GLY A 109 -1.08 -2.95 -6.47
C GLY A 109 -2.57 -2.60 -6.31
N ALA A 110 -2.94 -1.84 -5.27
CA ALA A 110 -4.29 -1.31 -5.13
C ALA A 110 -4.61 -0.32 -6.26
N LEU A 111 -3.66 0.55 -6.61
CA LEU A 111 -3.81 1.48 -7.73
C LEU A 111 -4.01 0.74 -9.06
N ASP A 112 -3.20 -0.28 -9.34
CA ASP A 112 -3.32 -1.09 -10.57
C ASP A 112 -4.71 -1.72 -10.69
N ARG A 113 -5.23 -2.28 -9.61
CA ARG A 113 -6.57 -2.86 -9.61
C ARG A 113 -7.64 -1.82 -9.86
N LEU A 114 -7.57 -0.66 -9.20
CA LEU A 114 -8.51 0.43 -9.44
C LEU A 114 -8.48 0.87 -10.90
N MET A 115 -7.28 1.05 -11.47
CA MET A 115 -7.12 1.48 -12.86
C MET A 115 -7.58 0.43 -13.90
N GLY A 116 -7.68 -0.85 -13.49
CA GLY A 116 -8.28 -1.91 -14.29
C GLY A 116 -9.81 -2.01 -14.22
N MET A 117 -10.47 -1.25 -13.34
CA MET A 117 -11.91 -1.37 -13.05
C MET A 117 -12.68 -0.11 -13.44
N ALA A 118 -13.96 -0.27 -13.87
CA ALA A 118 -14.85 0.88 -14.00
C ALA A 118 -15.14 1.52 -12.63
N PRO A 119 -15.17 2.84 -12.49
CA PRO A 119 -15.11 3.86 -13.54
C PRO A 119 -13.68 4.36 -13.86
N PHE A 120 -12.63 3.74 -13.33
CA PHE A 120 -11.25 4.22 -13.41
C PHE A 120 -10.49 3.71 -14.65
N ALA A 121 -10.94 2.61 -15.25
CA ALA A 121 -10.31 2.03 -16.43
C ALA A 121 -10.20 3.06 -17.57
N GLY A 122 -8.97 3.17 -18.12
CA GLY A 122 -8.66 4.14 -19.18
C GLY A 122 -8.45 5.58 -18.72
N ARG A 123 -8.45 5.84 -17.40
CA ARG A 123 -8.20 7.17 -16.85
C ARG A 123 -6.73 7.36 -16.48
N VAL A 124 -6.37 8.60 -16.20
CA VAL A 124 -5.02 8.98 -15.77
C VAL A 124 -5.02 9.14 -14.26
N PRO A 125 -4.24 8.33 -13.50
CA PRO A 125 -4.23 8.39 -12.07
C PRO A 125 -3.48 9.61 -11.54
N VAL A 126 -3.98 10.18 -10.43
CA VAL A 126 -3.25 11.13 -9.58
C VAL A 126 -3.18 10.53 -8.20
N TYR A 127 -1.97 10.32 -7.69
CA TYR A 127 -1.75 9.78 -6.36
C TYR A 127 -1.04 10.81 -5.48
N ALA A 128 -1.63 11.15 -4.35
CA ALA A 128 -1.05 12.04 -3.35
C ALA A 128 -0.81 11.28 -2.03
N GLY A 129 0.35 11.47 -1.42
CA GLY A 129 0.71 10.80 -0.18
C GLY A 129 1.84 11.48 0.58
N ASP A 130 1.93 11.20 1.88
CA ASP A 130 2.92 11.80 2.79
C ASP A 130 3.90 10.77 3.37
N ASP A 131 3.57 9.48 3.29
CA ASP A 131 4.31 8.40 3.92
C ASP A 131 5.29 7.71 2.94
N LEU A 132 6.28 7.00 3.49
CA LEU A 132 7.22 6.18 2.71
C LEU A 132 6.49 5.09 1.91
N THR A 133 5.41 4.53 2.46
CA THR A 133 4.60 3.52 1.78
C THR A 133 3.78 4.06 0.61
N ASP A 134 3.67 5.38 0.45
CA ASP A 134 3.02 6.04 -0.68
C ASP A 134 3.95 6.17 -1.89
N GLU A 135 5.26 6.12 -1.67
CA GLU A 135 6.26 6.33 -2.73
C GLU A 135 6.10 5.32 -3.88
N VAL A 136 5.81 4.05 -3.56
CA VAL A 136 5.59 3.01 -4.58
C VAL A 136 4.34 3.29 -5.41
N ALA A 137 3.28 3.84 -4.80
CA ALA A 137 2.06 4.19 -5.51
C ALA A 137 2.21 5.48 -6.33
N MET A 138 2.99 6.45 -5.83
CA MET A 138 3.35 7.65 -6.61
C MET A 138 4.18 7.28 -7.85
N ALA A 139 5.20 6.42 -7.68
CA ALA A 139 5.97 5.89 -8.80
C ALA A 139 5.08 5.15 -9.80
N ARG A 140 4.14 4.32 -9.31
CA ARG A 140 3.22 3.57 -10.15
C ARG A 140 2.25 4.48 -10.90
N ALA A 141 1.68 5.49 -10.26
CA ALA A 141 0.82 6.48 -10.91
C ALA A 141 1.55 7.16 -12.09
N GLN A 142 2.80 7.55 -11.88
CA GLN A 142 3.66 8.15 -12.90
C GLN A 142 3.94 7.20 -14.06
N ALA A 143 4.24 5.93 -13.76
CA ALA A 143 4.46 4.89 -14.77
C ALA A 143 3.21 4.62 -15.63
N LEU A 144 2.01 4.86 -15.10
CA LEU A 144 0.75 4.80 -15.82
C LEU A 144 0.42 6.10 -16.59
N GLY A 145 1.37 7.01 -16.73
CA GLY A 145 1.19 8.30 -17.40
C GLY A 145 0.47 9.36 -16.55
N GLY A 146 0.29 9.08 -15.28
CA GLY A 146 -0.34 9.95 -14.31
C GLY A 146 0.64 10.81 -13.50
N GLN A 147 0.24 11.21 -12.29
CA GLN A 147 0.98 12.13 -11.43
C GLN A 147 1.13 11.57 -10.02
N GLY A 148 2.35 11.69 -9.46
CA GLY A 148 2.64 11.53 -8.04
C GLY A 148 2.80 12.89 -7.38
N ILE A 149 2.20 13.06 -6.21
CA ILE A 149 2.24 14.30 -5.43
C ILE A 149 2.69 13.96 -4.00
N LYS A 150 3.88 14.38 -3.62
CA LYS A 150 4.35 14.30 -2.23
C LYS A 150 3.69 15.37 -1.39
N ILE A 151 3.13 14.99 -0.26
CA ILE A 151 2.64 15.94 0.76
C ILE A 151 3.71 16.06 1.85
N GLY A 152 4.10 17.28 2.16
CA GLY A 152 5.10 17.57 3.19
C GLY A 152 6.56 17.41 2.72
N ALA A 153 7.48 17.31 3.68
CA ALA A 153 8.91 17.25 3.48
C ALA A 153 9.42 15.81 3.23
N GLY A 154 10.74 15.67 3.06
CA GLY A 154 11.43 14.39 2.87
C GLY A 154 11.69 14.04 1.42
N ASP A 155 12.49 12.99 1.20
CA ASP A 155 12.80 12.47 -0.13
C ASP A 155 11.57 11.85 -0.78
N THR A 156 11.49 11.93 -2.11
CA THR A 156 10.34 11.42 -2.85
C THR A 156 10.68 11.13 -4.30
N VAL A 157 10.01 10.12 -4.86
CA VAL A 157 9.99 9.82 -6.30
C VAL A 157 8.90 10.62 -7.03
N ALA A 158 8.02 11.31 -6.30
CA ALA A 158 6.95 12.10 -6.88
C ALA A 158 7.47 13.28 -7.71
N HIS A 159 6.84 13.53 -8.86
CA HIS A 159 7.18 14.67 -9.71
C HIS A 159 6.71 16.01 -9.15
N HIS A 160 5.75 15.99 -8.23
CA HIS A 160 5.17 17.18 -7.62
C HIS A 160 5.19 17.10 -6.11
N ARG A 161 5.15 18.28 -5.47
CA ARG A 161 5.10 18.39 -4.02
C ARG A 161 4.13 19.49 -3.61
N LEU A 162 3.38 19.22 -2.54
CA LEU A 162 2.58 20.21 -1.83
C LEU A 162 3.05 20.26 -0.36
N PRO A 163 3.01 21.42 0.29
CA PRO A 163 3.57 21.56 1.64
C PRO A 163 2.80 20.80 2.71
N ASP A 164 1.48 20.68 2.54
CA ASP A 164 0.59 20.11 3.55
C ASP A 164 -0.76 19.66 2.94
N PRO A 165 -1.63 18.98 3.71
CA PRO A 165 -2.95 18.56 3.27
C PRO A 165 -3.88 19.74 2.90
N ALA A 166 -3.70 20.93 3.50
CA ALA A 166 -4.53 22.10 3.18
C ALA A 166 -4.21 22.59 1.76
N ALA A 167 -2.94 22.56 1.37
CA ALA A 167 -2.52 22.88 0.00
C ALA A 167 -3.09 21.88 -1.02
N LEU A 168 -3.20 20.58 -0.66
CA LEU A 168 -3.87 19.60 -1.51
C LEU A 168 -5.36 19.91 -1.66
N ALA A 169 -6.04 20.23 -0.57
CA ALA A 169 -7.45 20.61 -0.61
C ALA A 169 -7.69 21.84 -1.48
N HIS A 170 -6.84 22.85 -1.34
CA HIS A 170 -6.89 24.06 -2.17
C HIS A 170 -6.64 23.75 -3.66
N TRP A 171 -5.64 22.93 -3.97
CA TRP A 171 -5.35 22.50 -5.34
C TRP A 171 -6.54 21.77 -5.99
N LEU A 172 -7.22 20.90 -5.23
CA LEU A 172 -8.43 20.20 -5.68
C LEU A 172 -9.60 21.18 -5.92
N ASP A 173 -9.79 22.18 -5.04
CA ASP A 173 -10.84 23.19 -5.18
C ASP A 173 -10.60 24.08 -6.43
N GLU A 174 -9.37 24.48 -6.67
CA GLU A 174 -9.01 25.24 -7.88
C GLU A 174 -9.21 24.40 -9.16
N ALA A 175 -8.85 23.13 -9.12
CA ALA A 175 -9.09 22.23 -10.24
C ALA A 175 -10.60 22.09 -10.55
N LEU A 176 -11.46 22.03 -9.53
CA LEU A 176 -12.92 22.01 -9.69
C LEU A 176 -13.49 23.31 -10.26
N LYS A 177 -12.95 24.47 -9.87
CA LYS A 177 -13.37 25.76 -10.42
C LYS A 177 -13.02 25.90 -11.91
N GLY A 178 -11.85 25.39 -12.30
CA GLY A 178 -11.40 25.40 -13.68
C GLY A 178 -12.19 24.46 -14.63
N LEU A 179 -13.08 23.62 -14.08
CA LEU A 179 -13.96 22.71 -14.80
C LEU A 179 -15.39 23.30 -15.02
N ARG A 180 -15.68 24.47 -14.42
CA ARG A 180 -16.92 25.22 -14.63
C ARG A 180 -16.76 26.19 -15.76
#